data_b7dd2f4367826cef60eb933b02771b6d
#
_entry.id   b7dd2f4367826cef60eb933b02771b6d
#
_cell.length_a   1.000
_cell.length_b   1.000
_cell.length_c   1.000
_cell.angle_alpha   90.00
_cell.angle_beta   90.00
_cell.angle_gamma   90.00
#
_symmetry.space_group_name_H-M   'P 1'
#
loop_
_entity.id
_entity.type
_entity.pdbx_description
1 polymer ?
#
loop_
_entity_poly.entity_id
_entity_poly.type
_entity_poly.pdbx_seq_one_letter_code
_entity_poly.pdbx_strand_id
1 'polypeptide(L)'
;ILTLLGLSVFLCGPVAAGELKIEHYSSNPDMQLPFSDAVRVGNMLYLSGKIGNIPGTSELAEGGIQGETRQAMENIKASLEKYGSSMSEVVKCTVFLADIAEWGAMNEVYMTYFPVNPPARSALGSSGLALDSRVEIECFAAMR
;
A
#
# COMPACT_ATOMS: atom_id res chain seq x y z
N ILE A 1 -41.12 -45.16 -27.71
CA ILE A 1 -39.73 -44.74 -27.54
C ILE A 1 -39.70 -43.75 -26.38
N LEU A 2 -39.28 -44.19 -25.18
CA LEU A 2 -39.22 -43.37 -23.99
C LEU A 2 -37.77 -42.90 -23.80
N THR A 3 -37.51 -41.59 -23.99
CA THR A 3 -36.20 -40.98 -23.83
C THR A 3 -36.04 -40.58 -22.38
N LEU A 4 -35.17 -41.29 -21.62
CA LEU A 4 -34.77 -40.89 -20.26
C LEU A 4 -33.80 -39.70 -20.37
N LEU A 5 -34.22 -38.52 -19.89
CA LEU A 5 -33.33 -37.39 -19.63
C LEU A 5 -32.59 -37.67 -18.34
N GLY A 6 -31.30 -37.94 -18.45
CA GLY A 6 -30.39 -38.06 -17.27
C GLY A 6 -30.14 -36.68 -16.63
N LEU A 7 -30.63 -36.48 -15.43
CA LEU A 7 -30.35 -35.30 -14.58
C LEU A 7 -28.96 -35.47 -13.92
N SER A 8 -27.94 -34.82 -14.52
CA SER A 8 -26.60 -34.77 -13.90
C SER A 8 -26.62 -33.78 -12.73
N VAL A 9 -26.63 -34.30 -11.49
CA VAL A 9 -26.44 -33.49 -10.27
C VAL A 9 -24.95 -33.23 -10.12
N PHE A 10 -24.52 -31.98 -10.37
CA PHE A 10 -23.19 -31.53 -9.98
C PHE A 10 -23.15 -31.36 -8.45
N LEU A 11 -22.54 -32.32 -7.76
CA LEU A 11 -22.20 -32.19 -6.34
C LEU A 11 -21.02 -31.22 -6.24
N CYS A 12 -21.33 -29.94 -5.89
CA CYS A 12 -20.32 -28.98 -5.46
C CYS A 12 -19.82 -29.44 -4.07
N GLY A 13 -18.65 -30.07 -4.04
CA GLY A 13 -18.00 -30.46 -2.77
C GLY A 13 -17.61 -29.19 -1.99
N PRO A 14 -17.48 -29.28 -0.64
CA PRO A 14 -17.05 -28.16 0.17
C PRO A 14 -15.62 -27.75 -0.27
N VAL A 15 -15.47 -26.50 -0.71
CA VAL A 15 -14.16 -25.88 -0.86
C VAL A 15 -13.59 -25.74 0.54
N ALA A 16 -12.58 -26.52 0.89
CA ALA A 16 -11.84 -26.35 2.15
C ALA A 16 -11.22 -24.95 2.12
N ALA A 17 -11.78 -24.03 2.91
CA ALA A 17 -11.15 -22.74 3.16
C ALA A 17 -9.83 -23.03 3.87
N GLY A 18 -8.69 -22.80 3.21
CA GLY A 18 -7.38 -22.87 3.83
C GLY A 18 -7.32 -21.88 5.00
N GLU A 19 -6.58 -22.22 6.05
CA GLU A 19 -6.38 -21.35 7.21
C GLU A 19 -5.79 -20.01 6.75
N LEU A 20 -6.45 -18.90 7.11
CA LEU A 20 -6.00 -17.55 6.74
C LEU A 20 -4.73 -17.21 7.52
N LYS A 21 -3.59 -17.16 6.83
CA LYS A 21 -2.31 -16.79 7.44
C LYS A 21 -2.16 -15.28 7.47
N ILE A 22 -1.88 -14.73 8.66
CA ILE A 22 -1.56 -13.31 8.86
C ILE A 22 -0.11 -13.23 9.33
N GLU A 23 0.70 -12.42 8.63
CA GLU A 23 2.12 -12.20 8.92
C GLU A 23 2.36 -10.72 9.16
N HIS A 24 3.01 -10.39 10.28
CA HIS A 24 3.38 -9.03 10.67
C HIS A 24 4.86 -8.80 10.40
N TYR A 25 5.19 -7.70 9.72
CA TYR A 25 6.55 -7.33 9.40
C TYR A 25 6.96 -6.07 10.14
N SER A 26 8.17 -6.07 10.72
CA SER A 26 8.78 -4.90 11.36
C SER A 26 9.98 -4.41 10.53
N SER A 27 10.08 -3.11 10.34
CA SER A 27 11.26 -2.50 9.71
C SER A 27 12.48 -2.53 10.64
N ASN A 28 12.24 -2.41 11.95
CA ASN A 28 13.27 -2.49 12.98
C ASN A 28 12.72 -3.28 14.19
N PRO A 29 13.09 -4.56 14.34
CA PRO A 29 12.61 -5.40 15.45
C PRO A 29 13.04 -4.90 16.84
N ASP A 30 14.12 -4.13 16.92
CA ASP A 30 14.65 -3.59 18.18
C ASP A 30 13.88 -2.35 18.66
N MET A 31 13.10 -1.73 17.79
CA MET A 31 12.22 -0.62 18.14
C MET A 31 10.81 -1.12 18.43
N GLN A 32 10.31 -0.88 19.64
CA GLN A 32 8.91 -1.16 19.99
C GLN A 32 8.00 -0.04 19.42
N LEU A 33 7.66 -0.15 18.13
CA LEU A 33 6.68 0.71 17.52
C LEU A 33 5.25 0.16 17.78
N PRO A 34 4.24 1.03 17.91
CA PRO A 34 2.86 0.61 18.13
C PRO A 34 2.18 0.09 16.86
N PHE A 35 2.94 -0.15 15.79
CA PHE A 35 2.44 -0.62 14.49
C PHE A 35 3.48 -1.49 13.78
N SER A 36 3.02 -2.35 12.88
CA SER A 36 3.86 -3.10 11.95
C SER A 36 4.24 -2.23 10.76
N ASP A 37 5.40 -2.46 10.14
CA ASP A 37 5.79 -1.80 8.89
C ASP A 37 4.90 -2.24 7.72
N ALA A 38 4.52 -3.51 7.73
CA ALA A 38 3.54 -4.09 6.83
C ALA A 38 2.84 -5.31 7.48
N VAL A 39 1.65 -5.63 6.99
CA VAL A 39 0.92 -6.86 7.34
C VAL A 39 0.55 -7.58 6.05
N ARG A 40 0.87 -8.87 5.96
CA ARG A 40 0.41 -9.75 4.89
C ARG A 40 -0.80 -10.54 5.34
N VAL A 41 -1.83 -10.58 4.50
CA VAL A 41 -3.02 -11.42 4.68
C VAL A 41 -3.26 -12.19 3.39
N GLY A 42 -2.96 -13.48 3.42
CA GLY A 42 -3.01 -14.31 2.20
C GLY A 42 -2.10 -13.77 1.10
N ASN A 43 -2.69 -13.31 0.00
CA ASN A 43 -1.99 -12.72 -1.13
C ASN A 43 -2.08 -11.19 -1.20
N MET A 44 -2.40 -10.53 -0.09
CA MET A 44 -2.42 -9.08 0.03
C MET A 44 -1.40 -8.58 1.03
N LEU A 45 -0.70 -7.50 0.70
CA LEU A 45 0.23 -6.77 1.54
C LEU A 45 -0.34 -5.39 1.85
N TYR A 46 -0.44 -5.07 3.13
CA TYR A 46 -0.91 -3.80 3.68
C TYR A 46 0.29 -3.07 4.27
N LEU A 47 0.72 -1.98 3.65
CA LEU A 47 1.79 -1.15 4.19
C LEU A 47 1.22 -0.12 5.18
N SER A 48 1.96 0.16 6.24
CA SER A 48 1.76 1.37 7.03
C SER A 48 2.09 2.61 6.23
N GLY A 49 1.53 3.76 6.61
CA GLY A 49 1.80 5.05 6.00
C GLY A 49 3.30 5.35 5.94
N LYS A 50 3.74 5.90 4.84
CA LYS A 50 5.10 6.39 4.62
C LYS A 50 5.09 7.89 4.40
N ILE A 51 5.89 8.58 5.19
CA ILE A 51 6.20 9.99 5.00
C ILE A 51 7.50 10.14 4.19
N GLY A 52 7.80 11.37 3.82
CA GLY A 52 9.00 11.70 3.01
C GLY A 52 10.30 11.78 3.82
N ASN A 53 10.47 10.97 4.88
CA ASN A 53 11.71 10.96 5.64
C ASN A 53 12.81 10.16 4.94
N ILE A 54 14.06 10.63 5.11
CA ILE A 54 15.25 9.94 4.64
C ILE A 54 15.41 8.64 5.45
N PRO A 55 15.62 7.48 4.80
CA PRO A 55 15.71 6.20 5.48
C PRO A 55 16.72 6.19 6.61
N GLY A 56 16.32 5.71 7.78
CA GLY A 56 17.18 5.63 8.98
C GLY A 56 17.30 6.94 9.76
N THR A 57 16.62 8.00 9.34
CA THR A 57 16.63 9.31 10.01
C THR A 57 15.21 9.81 10.29
N SER A 58 15.09 10.91 11.06
CA SER A 58 13.85 11.67 11.22
C SER A 58 13.79 12.91 10.32
N GLU A 59 14.78 13.08 9.44
CA GLU A 59 14.88 14.23 8.54
C GLU A 59 13.98 14.03 7.33
N LEU A 60 13.19 15.04 6.99
CA LEU A 60 12.36 15.05 5.77
C LEU A 60 13.21 15.44 4.56
N ALA A 61 12.88 14.87 3.40
CA ALA A 61 13.55 15.19 2.16
C ALA A 61 13.33 16.66 1.78
N GLU A 62 14.36 17.29 1.27
CA GLU A 62 14.29 18.68 0.77
C GLU A 62 13.43 18.77 -0.50
N GLY A 63 12.93 19.96 -0.79
CA GLY A 63 12.14 20.25 -2.00
C GLY A 63 10.63 20.33 -1.74
N GLY A 64 10.22 20.49 -0.48
CA GLY A 64 8.82 20.65 -0.07
C GLY A 64 7.95 19.46 -0.47
N ILE A 65 6.68 19.72 -0.82
CA ILE A 65 5.72 18.66 -1.13
C ILE A 65 6.20 17.70 -2.22
N GLN A 66 6.88 18.18 -3.25
CA GLN A 66 7.36 17.33 -4.34
C GLN A 66 8.54 16.47 -3.91
N GLY A 67 9.47 17.01 -3.11
CA GLY A 67 10.60 16.26 -2.55
C GLY A 67 10.13 15.19 -1.58
N GLU A 68 9.25 15.56 -0.64
CA GLU A 68 8.67 14.62 0.32
C GLU A 68 7.82 13.55 -0.36
N THR A 69 7.01 13.91 -1.37
CA THR A 69 6.24 12.92 -2.13
C THR A 69 7.15 11.91 -2.82
N ARG A 70 8.23 12.37 -3.46
CA ARG A 70 9.20 11.48 -4.10
C ARG A 70 9.81 10.53 -3.08
N GLN A 71 10.25 11.04 -1.94
CA GLN A 71 10.85 10.21 -0.90
C GLN A 71 9.84 9.21 -0.29
N ALA A 72 8.61 9.64 -0.03
CA ALA A 72 7.55 8.74 0.45
C ALA A 72 7.29 7.59 -0.54
N MET A 73 7.24 7.87 -1.84
CA MET A 73 7.07 6.86 -2.87
C MET A 73 8.27 5.91 -2.98
N GLU A 74 9.51 6.41 -2.83
CA GLU A 74 10.70 5.55 -2.75
C GLU A 74 10.67 4.66 -1.49
N ASN A 75 10.22 5.19 -0.34
CA ASN A 75 10.06 4.42 0.88
C ASN A 75 8.99 3.32 0.72
N ILE A 76 7.88 3.60 0.01
CA ILE A 76 6.85 2.60 -0.34
C ILE A 76 7.46 1.52 -1.23
N LYS A 77 8.15 1.92 -2.30
CA LYS A 77 8.80 1.00 -3.25
C LYS A 77 9.76 0.06 -2.54
N ALA A 78 10.63 0.60 -1.69
CA ALA A 78 11.58 -0.19 -0.91
C ALA A 78 10.87 -1.18 0.04
N SER A 79 9.77 -0.78 0.69
CA SER A 79 8.98 -1.67 1.56
C SER A 79 8.29 -2.77 0.75
N LEU A 80 7.72 -2.45 -0.42
CA LEU A 80 7.11 -3.46 -1.30
C LEU A 80 8.13 -4.51 -1.73
N GLU A 81 9.29 -4.09 -2.22
CA GLU A 81 10.37 -4.98 -2.65
C GLU A 81 10.90 -5.85 -1.50
N LYS A 82 11.09 -5.23 -0.31
CA LYS A 82 11.53 -5.94 0.91
C LYS A 82 10.59 -7.07 1.30
N TYR A 83 9.28 -6.89 1.13
CA TYR A 83 8.26 -7.86 1.55
C TYR A 83 7.69 -8.69 0.40
N GLY A 84 8.31 -8.67 -0.78
CA GLY A 84 8.03 -9.59 -1.89
C GLY A 84 6.90 -9.14 -2.81
N SER A 85 6.68 -7.83 -2.94
CA SER A 85 5.76 -7.23 -3.91
C SER A 85 6.49 -6.18 -4.76
N SER A 86 5.77 -5.35 -5.52
CA SER A 86 6.33 -4.31 -6.36
C SER A 86 5.35 -3.17 -6.61
N MET A 87 5.84 -2.06 -7.18
CA MET A 87 5.00 -0.93 -7.56
C MET A 87 3.90 -1.32 -8.57
N SER A 88 4.17 -2.27 -9.45
CA SER A 88 3.18 -2.76 -10.44
C SER A 88 2.05 -3.58 -9.83
N GLU A 89 2.21 -4.04 -8.59
CA GLU A 89 1.22 -4.83 -7.85
C GLU A 89 0.38 -3.98 -6.90
N VAL A 90 0.64 -2.67 -6.82
CA VAL A 90 -0.14 -1.74 -5.97
C VAL A 90 -1.55 -1.62 -6.52
N VAL A 91 -2.54 -1.86 -5.67
CA VAL A 91 -3.97 -1.84 -6.05
C VAL A 91 -4.72 -0.65 -5.47
N LYS A 92 -4.27 -0.12 -4.34
CA LYS A 92 -4.89 1.02 -3.67
C LYS A 92 -3.85 1.83 -2.91
N CYS A 93 -3.97 3.17 -2.98
CA CYS A 93 -3.28 4.07 -2.06
C CYS A 93 -4.24 5.07 -1.43
N THR A 94 -3.93 5.52 -0.21
CA THR A 94 -4.53 6.68 0.43
C THR A 94 -3.44 7.72 0.65
N VAL A 95 -3.71 8.97 0.28
CA VAL A 95 -2.79 10.09 0.43
C VAL A 95 -3.38 11.07 1.44
N PHE A 96 -2.62 11.35 2.50
CA PHE A 96 -2.91 12.37 3.49
C PHE A 96 -2.00 13.57 3.23
N LEU A 97 -2.57 14.77 3.15
CA LEU A 97 -1.84 16.01 2.94
C LEU A 97 -2.00 16.92 4.16
N ALA A 98 -0.92 17.50 4.64
CA ALA A 98 -1.00 18.50 5.71
C ALA A 98 -1.75 19.76 5.22
N ASP A 99 -1.57 20.11 3.94
CA ASP A 99 -2.33 21.15 3.25
C ASP A 99 -2.91 20.61 1.93
N ILE A 100 -4.24 20.56 1.83
CA ILE A 100 -4.92 20.08 0.62
C ILE A 100 -4.64 20.95 -0.62
N ALA A 101 -4.22 22.19 -0.45
CA ALA A 101 -3.82 23.07 -1.55
C ALA A 101 -2.60 22.54 -2.31
N GLU A 102 -1.78 21.70 -1.69
CA GLU A 102 -0.60 21.07 -2.31
C GLU A 102 -0.92 19.82 -3.16
N TRP A 103 -2.21 19.44 -3.25
CA TRP A 103 -2.66 18.24 -3.98
C TRP A 103 -2.16 18.20 -5.43
N GLY A 104 -2.17 19.33 -6.15
CA GLY A 104 -1.69 19.40 -7.54
C GLY A 104 -0.20 19.11 -7.65
N ALA A 105 0.63 19.75 -6.83
CA ALA A 105 2.08 19.56 -6.83
C ALA A 105 2.49 18.16 -6.38
N MET A 106 1.79 17.58 -5.41
CA MET A 106 1.93 16.17 -5.02
C MET A 106 1.65 15.24 -6.20
N ASN A 107 0.54 15.47 -6.93
CA ASN A 107 0.16 14.64 -8.06
C ASN A 107 1.20 14.58 -9.18
N GLU A 108 1.86 15.70 -9.49
CA GLU A 108 2.91 15.74 -10.51
C GLU A 108 4.01 14.72 -10.25
N VAL A 109 4.36 14.48 -8.98
CA VAL A 109 5.33 13.46 -8.61
C VAL A 109 4.68 12.08 -8.53
N TYR A 110 3.54 11.95 -7.85
CA TYR A 110 2.86 10.67 -7.65
C TYR A 110 2.60 9.92 -8.97
N MET A 111 2.14 10.65 -10.02
CA MET A 111 1.86 10.07 -11.34
C MET A 111 3.08 9.38 -11.97
N THR A 112 4.28 9.83 -11.69
CA THR A 112 5.51 9.27 -12.29
C THR A 112 5.78 7.85 -11.84
N TYR A 113 5.23 7.44 -10.69
CA TYR A 113 5.37 6.09 -10.14
C TYR A 113 4.36 5.09 -10.71
N PHE A 114 3.29 5.58 -11.35
CA PHE A 114 2.22 4.77 -11.93
C PHE A 114 1.91 5.20 -13.37
N PRO A 115 2.90 5.07 -14.29
CA PRO A 115 2.73 5.52 -15.69
C PRO A 115 1.72 4.68 -16.48
N VAL A 116 1.46 3.45 -16.01
CA VAL A 116 0.51 2.51 -16.62
C VAL A 116 -0.32 1.89 -15.50
N ASN A 117 -1.64 1.84 -15.67
CA ASN A 117 -2.58 1.24 -14.71
C ASN A 117 -2.45 1.82 -13.28
N PRO A 118 -2.76 3.11 -13.06
CA PRO A 118 -2.70 3.71 -11.73
C PRO A 118 -3.64 2.98 -10.76
N PRO A 119 -3.22 2.80 -9.47
CA PRO A 119 -4.06 2.17 -8.47
C PRO A 119 -5.28 3.02 -8.14
N ALA A 120 -6.30 2.40 -7.54
CA ALA A 120 -7.37 3.15 -6.92
C ALA A 120 -6.81 4.07 -5.84
N ARG A 121 -7.31 5.32 -5.73
CA ARG A 121 -6.76 6.29 -4.77
C ARG A 121 -7.84 7.11 -4.09
N SER A 122 -7.60 7.46 -2.83
CA SER A 122 -8.23 8.57 -2.13
C SER A 122 -7.16 9.57 -1.72
N ALA A 123 -7.49 10.87 -1.69
CA ALA A 123 -6.59 11.90 -1.20
C ALA A 123 -7.41 12.93 -0.41
N LEU A 124 -6.89 13.33 0.75
CA LEU A 124 -7.58 14.23 1.67
C LEU A 124 -6.58 15.10 2.45
N GLY A 125 -7.05 16.25 2.92
CA GLY A 125 -6.32 17.09 3.87
C GLY A 125 -6.46 16.54 5.30
N SER A 126 -5.42 16.71 6.10
CA SER A 126 -5.36 16.37 7.52
C SER A 126 -5.06 17.61 8.37
N SER A 127 -5.16 17.48 9.69
CA SER A 127 -4.82 18.56 10.63
C SER A 127 -3.35 18.55 11.07
N GLY A 128 -2.49 17.81 10.38
CA GLY A 128 -1.08 17.61 10.64
C GLY A 128 -0.68 16.16 10.45
N LEU A 129 0.60 15.91 10.23
CA LEU A 129 1.19 14.59 10.00
C LEU A 129 2.43 14.40 10.87
N ALA A 130 2.90 13.17 10.98
CA ALA A 130 4.08 12.84 11.76
C ALA A 130 5.32 13.63 11.28
N LEU A 131 6.14 14.10 12.20
CA LEU A 131 7.35 14.89 11.95
C LEU A 131 7.10 16.19 11.16
N ASP A 132 5.89 16.77 11.24
CA ASP A 132 5.47 17.91 10.44
C ASP A 132 5.62 17.70 8.92
N SER A 133 5.53 16.45 8.47
CA SER A 133 5.58 16.11 7.05
C SER A 133 4.39 16.70 6.29
N ARG A 134 4.59 17.00 5.02
CA ARG A 134 3.56 17.54 4.12
C ARG A 134 2.66 16.46 3.55
N VAL A 135 3.16 15.24 3.47
CA VAL A 135 2.45 14.11 2.88
C VAL A 135 2.75 12.82 3.62
N GLU A 136 1.73 11.99 3.77
CA GLU A 136 1.82 10.59 4.14
C GLU A 136 1.03 9.76 3.13
N ILE A 137 1.58 8.63 2.71
CA ILE A 137 0.94 7.74 1.74
C ILE A 137 0.97 6.31 2.27
N GLU A 138 -0.18 5.67 2.34
CA GLU A 138 -0.29 4.23 2.55
C GLU A 138 -0.71 3.54 1.26
N CYS A 139 -0.22 2.34 1.01
CA CYS A 139 -0.61 1.54 -0.16
C CYS A 139 -0.84 0.08 0.20
N PHE A 140 -1.76 -0.56 -0.53
CA PHE A 140 -2.03 -1.98 -0.50
C PHE A 140 -1.62 -2.59 -1.83
N ALA A 141 -0.98 -3.75 -1.79
CA ALA A 141 -0.46 -4.41 -2.98
C ALA A 141 -0.81 -5.90 -3.01
N ALA A 142 -0.98 -6.45 -4.20
CA ALA A 142 -1.08 -7.88 -4.38
C ALA A 142 0.29 -8.54 -4.20
N MET A 143 0.29 -9.82 -3.86
CA MET A 143 1.48 -10.66 -3.77
C MET A 143 1.28 -11.85 -4.72
N ARG A 144 2.29 -12.18 -5.49
CA ARG A 144 2.31 -13.34 -6.38
C ARG A 144 2.99 -14.52 -5.73
#